data_a7afaffa37ed6bf3959ac4bbc75947dd
#
_entry.id   a7afaffa37ed6bf3959ac4bbc75947dd
#
_cell.length_a   1.000
_cell.length_b   1.000
_cell.length_c   1.000
_cell.angle_alpha   90.00
_cell.angle_beta   90.00
_cell.angle_gamma   90.00
#
_symmetry.space_group_name_H-M   'P 1'
#
loop_
_entity.id
_entity.type
_entity.pdbx_description
1 polymer ?
#
loop_
_entity_poly.entity_id
_entity_poly.type
_entity_poly.pdbx_seq_one_letter_code
_entity_poly.pdbx_strand_id
1 'polypeptide(L)'
;MSNISIEKELQKSYLEYSLSVIIGRAIPDVRDGLKPVHRRILFAMHELGNSYNRPYKKSARVVGDVIGKFHPHGDSAVYDALVRMAQDFNMRDSLVDGQGNFGSIDGDAAAAMRYTEVRMSRLAGSFLADIEKEIGRAHV
;
A
#
# COMPACT_ATOMS: atom_id res chain seq x y z
N MET A 1 -17.43 4.67 23.19
CA MET A 1 -17.02 4.36 21.81
C MET A 1 -18.22 3.84 21.04
N SER A 2 -18.51 4.41 19.88
CA SER A 2 -19.68 4.00 19.11
C SER A 2 -19.45 2.64 18.43
N ASN A 3 -20.52 1.92 18.16
CA ASN A 3 -20.46 0.65 17.42
C ASN A 3 -19.84 0.84 16.02
N ILE A 4 -20.05 2.01 15.42
CA ILE A 4 -19.50 2.35 14.11
C ILE A 4 -17.97 2.33 14.13
N SER A 5 -17.35 2.84 15.19
CA SER A 5 -15.89 2.85 15.33
C SER A 5 -15.34 1.44 15.46
N ILE A 6 -16.02 0.55 16.20
CA ILE A 6 -15.63 -0.85 16.36
C ILE A 6 -15.73 -1.57 15.01
N GLU A 7 -16.80 -1.36 14.27
CA GLU A 7 -17.00 -1.96 12.96
C GLU A 7 -15.92 -1.53 11.98
N LYS A 8 -15.55 -0.24 11.96
CA LYS A 8 -14.50 0.27 11.10
C LYS A 8 -13.14 -0.36 11.43
N GLU A 9 -12.85 -0.51 12.72
CA GLU A 9 -11.60 -1.16 13.15
C GLU A 9 -11.55 -2.63 12.75
N LEU A 10 -12.67 -3.34 12.87
CA LEU A 10 -12.74 -4.73 12.44
C LEU A 10 -12.59 -4.87 10.93
N GLN A 11 -13.22 -3.98 10.15
CA GLN A 11 -13.08 -3.97 8.70
C GLN A 11 -11.64 -3.69 8.28
N LYS A 12 -11.00 -2.74 8.93
CA LYS A 12 -9.61 -2.39 8.68
C LYS A 12 -8.69 -3.58 8.95
N SER A 13 -8.85 -4.24 10.08
CA SER A 13 -8.05 -5.41 10.45
C SER A 13 -8.26 -6.56 9.47
N TYR A 14 -9.50 -6.78 9.05
CA TYR A 14 -9.84 -7.80 8.06
C TYR A 14 -9.21 -7.49 6.71
N LEU A 15 -9.29 -6.24 6.28
CA LEU A 15 -8.71 -5.78 5.02
C LEU A 15 -7.20 -6.00 5.00
N GLU A 16 -6.51 -5.61 6.07
CA GLU A 16 -5.06 -5.81 6.20
C GLU A 16 -4.68 -7.28 6.13
N TYR A 17 -5.40 -8.12 6.86
CA TYR A 17 -5.16 -9.56 6.88
C TYR A 17 -5.41 -10.16 5.50
N SER A 18 -6.52 -9.82 4.87
CA SER A 18 -6.90 -10.34 3.56
C SER A 18 -5.92 -9.93 2.49
N LEU A 19 -5.41 -8.70 2.53
CA LEU A 19 -4.35 -8.24 1.64
C LEU A 19 -3.12 -9.14 1.74
N SER A 20 -2.70 -9.41 2.96
CA SER A 20 -1.53 -10.25 3.23
C SER A 20 -1.69 -11.65 2.64
N VAL A 21 -2.86 -12.25 2.84
CA VAL A 21 -3.14 -13.61 2.39
C VAL A 21 -3.27 -13.67 0.86
N ILE A 22 -4.05 -12.79 0.28
CA ILE A 22 -4.35 -12.84 -1.17
C ILE A 22 -3.10 -12.49 -1.99
N ILE A 23 -2.38 -11.44 -1.61
CA ILE A 23 -1.17 -11.04 -2.31
C ILE A 23 -0.10 -12.13 -2.16
N GLY A 24 0.03 -12.72 -0.98
CA GLY A 24 0.98 -13.80 -0.75
C GLY A 24 0.72 -15.05 -1.57
N ARG A 25 -0.55 -15.34 -1.88
CA ARG A 25 -0.92 -16.45 -2.75
C ARG A 25 -0.67 -16.15 -4.22
N ALA A 26 -1.03 -14.93 -4.65
CA ALA A 26 -0.95 -14.54 -6.05
C ALA A 26 0.46 -14.20 -6.49
N ILE A 27 1.29 -13.71 -5.58
CA ILE A 27 2.66 -13.30 -5.84
C ILE A 27 3.58 -13.95 -4.80
N PRO A 28 3.98 -15.22 -5.03
CA PRO A 28 4.81 -15.94 -4.05
C PRO A 28 6.11 -15.22 -3.70
N ASP A 29 6.70 -14.49 -4.65
CA ASP A 29 7.94 -13.75 -4.42
C ASP A 29 7.80 -12.63 -3.39
N VAL A 30 6.58 -12.14 -3.18
CA VAL A 30 6.27 -11.07 -2.24
C VAL A 30 5.87 -11.61 -0.87
N ARG A 31 5.55 -12.91 -0.79
CA ARG A 31 5.00 -13.53 0.42
C ARG A 31 5.84 -13.24 1.66
N ASP A 32 7.14 -13.48 1.56
CA ASP A 32 8.05 -13.32 2.70
C ASP A 32 8.44 -11.88 2.93
N GLY A 33 8.22 -11.01 1.93
CA GLY A 33 8.56 -9.60 2.00
C GLY A 33 7.40 -8.68 2.39
N LEU A 34 6.16 -9.20 2.44
CA LEU A 34 5.00 -8.37 2.74
C LEU A 34 4.81 -8.23 4.24
N LYS A 35 5.54 -7.28 4.81
CA LYS A 35 5.54 -6.98 6.24
C LYS A 35 4.36 -6.05 6.59
N PRO A 36 4.07 -5.87 7.88
CA PRO A 36 2.99 -4.97 8.31
C PRO A 36 3.05 -3.57 7.71
N VAL A 37 4.25 -2.99 7.55
CA VAL A 37 4.38 -1.66 6.96
C VAL A 37 3.89 -1.64 5.52
N HIS A 38 4.14 -2.70 4.75
CA HIS A 38 3.68 -2.78 3.36
C HIS A 38 2.14 -2.80 3.28
N ARG A 39 1.52 -3.59 4.16
CA ARG A 39 0.05 -3.67 4.22
C ARG A 39 -0.57 -2.31 4.59
N ARG A 40 0.07 -1.62 5.53
CA ARG A 40 -0.38 -0.30 5.99
C ARG A 40 -0.25 0.75 4.89
N ILE A 41 0.81 0.69 4.10
CA ILE A 41 0.98 1.57 2.95
C ILE A 41 -0.15 1.34 1.94
N LEU A 42 -0.42 0.09 1.57
CA LEU A 42 -1.49 -0.21 0.63
C LEU A 42 -2.86 0.19 1.18
N PHE A 43 -3.09 -0.02 2.45
CA PHE A 43 -4.32 0.40 3.10
C PHE A 43 -4.48 1.92 3.06
N ALA A 44 -3.41 2.65 3.36
CA ALA A 44 -3.43 4.12 3.31
C ALA A 44 -3.73 4.63 1.90
N MET A 45 -3.10 4.03 0.89
CA MET A 45 -3.37 4.38 -0.51
C MET A 45 -4.82 4.11 -0.87
N HIS A 46 -5.38 3.00 -0.41
CA HIS A 46 -6.77 2.66 -0.64
C HIS A 46 -7.71 3.70 -0.01
N GLU A 47 -7.46 4.07 1.25
CA GLU A 47 -8.25 5.06 1.97
C GLU A 47 -8.19 6.43 1.31
N LEU A 48 -7.06 6.78 0.72
CA LEU A 48 -6.88 8.04 0.00
C LEU A 48 -7.49 8.02 -1.40
N GLY A 49 -8.03 6.90 -1.84
CA GLY A 49 -8.51 6.76 -3.21
C GLY A 49 -7.39 6.82 -4.23
N ASN A 50 -6.19 6.40 -3.85
CA ASN A 50 -4.97 6.49 -4.66
C ASN A 50 -4.83 5.26 -5.56
N SER A 51 -5.81 5.05 -6.44
CA SER A 51 -5.88 3.87 -7.29
C SER A 51 -5.23 4.11 -8.66
N TYR A 52 -5.01 3.01 -9.39
CA TYR A 52 -4.27 3.02 -10.66
C TYR A 52 -4.92 3.90 -11.74
N ASN A 53 -6.22 4.13 -11.65
CA ASN A 53 -6.97 4.91 -12.63
C ASN A 53 -7.22 6.35 -12.17
N ARG A 54 -6.51 6.79 -11.15
CA ARG A 54 -6.59 8.14 -10.60
C ARG A 54 -5.25 8.83 -10.69
N PRO A 55 -5.21 10.16 -10.57
CA PRO A 55 -3.92 10.87 -10.57
C PRO A 55 -2.99 10.39 -9.46
N TYR A 56 -1.70 10.46 -9.72
CA TYR A 56 -0.69 10.17 -8.70
C TYR A 56 -0.84 11.13 -7.52
N LYS A 57 -0.44 10.66 -6.35
CA LYS A 57 -0.34 11.49 -5.14
C LYS A 57 1.10 11.55 -4.71
N LYS A 58 1.48 12.64 -4.04
CA LYS A 58 2.83 12.78 -3.51
C LYS A 58 3.11 11.64 -2.52
N SER A 59 4.30 11.07 -2.61
CA SER A 59 4.73 10.04 -1.66
C SER A 59 4.65 10.55 -0.22
N ALA A 60 4.99 11.82 0.00
CA ALA A 60 4.90 12.43 1.32
C ALA A 60 3.48 12.39 1.89
N ARG A 61 2.45 12.49 1.05
CA ARG A 61 1.06 12.39 1.48
C ARG A 61 0.74 10.99 1.98
N VAL A 62 1.16 9.97 1.25
CA VAL A 62 0.93 8.57 1.63
C VAL A 62 1.67 8.26 2.93
N VAL A 63 2.95 8.65 3.01
CA VAL A 63 3.77 8.43 4.21
C VAL A 63 3.13 9.11 5.43
N GLY A 64 2.69 10.35 5.27
CA GLY A 64 2.02 11.09 6.36
C GLY A 64 0.76 10.40 6.84
N ASP A 65 -0.03 9.84 5.92
CA ASP A 65 -1.25 9.13 6.25
C ASP A 65 -0.96 7.84 7.03
N VAL A 66 0.08 7.10 6.63
CA VAL A 66 0.50 5.89 7.36
C VAL A 66 0.91 6.23 8.79
N ILE A 67 1.73 7.27 8.96
CA ILE A 67 2.21 7.68 10.27
C ILE A 67 1.05 8.14 11.16
N GLY A 68 0.10 8.86 10.58
CA GLY A 68 -1.05 9.36 11.33
C GLY A 68 -2.02 8.29 11.80
N LYS A 69 -2.16 7.21 11.02
CA LYS A 69 -3.13 6.13 11.33
C LYS A 69 -2.52 4.96 12.06
N PHE A 70 -1.27 4.65 11.80
CA PHE A 70 -0.62 3.44 12.28
C PHE A 70 0.64 3.84 13.03
N HIS A 71 0.57 3.87 14.29
CA HIS A 71 1.59 4.26 15.24
C HIS A 71 2.90 3.47 15.11
N PRO A 72 4.01 3.96 15.60
CA PRO A 72 4.88 5.03 15.12
C PRO A 72 6.09 4.44 14.42
N HIS A 73 6.17 4.64 13.14
CA HIS A 73 7.43 4.44 12.42
C HIS A 73 7.90 5.83 11.99
N GLY A 74 9.20 6.05 12.02
CA GLY A 74 9.73 7.27 11.45
C GLY A 74 9.37 7.36 9.97
N ASP A 75 9.19 8.56 9.47
CA ASP A 75 8.82 8.80 8.07
C ASP A 75 9.83 8.19 7.10
N SER A 76 11.13 8.20 7.44
CA SER A 76 12.17 7.59 6.62
C SER A 76 11.94 6.09 6.42
N ALA A 77 11.57 5.37 7.48
CA ALA A 77 11.35 3.93 7.40
C ALA A 77 10.13 3.60 6.54
N VAL A 78 9.06 4.39 6.65
CA VAL A 78 7.86 4.20 5.83
C VAL A 78 8.17 4.52 4.37
N TYR A 79 8.88 5.62 4.12
CA TYR A 79 9.23 6.00 2.76
C TYR A 79 10.16 4.96 2.11
N ASP A 80 11.14 4.44 2.84
CA ASP A 80 12.03 3.39 2.32
C ASP A 80 11.23 2.16 1.89
N ALA A 81 10.22 1.78 2.68
CA ALA A 81 9.35 0.67 2.32
C ALA A 81 8.54 0.98 1.07
N LEU A 82 7.99 2.18 0.97
CA LEU A 82 7.23 2.63 -0.20
C LEU A 82 8.10 2.63 -1.46
N VAL A 83 9.34 3.11 -1.34
CA VAL A 83 10.30 3.13 -2.44
C VAL A 83 10.55 1.71 -2.96
N ARG A 84 10.76 0.76 -2.05
CA ARG A 84 10.99 -0.64 -2.44
C ARG A 84 9.80 -1.22 -3.18
N MET A 85 8.58 -0.88 -2.76
CA MET A 85 7.37 -1.34 -3.42
C MET A 85 7.21 -0.74 -4.82
N ALA A 86 7.75 0.46 -5.04
CA ALA A 86 7.69 1.15 -6.33
C ALA A 86 8.90 0.84 -7.21
N GLN A 87 9.98 0.33 -6.65
CA GLN A 87 11.15 -0.09 -7.41
C GLN A 87 10.81 -1.32 -8.22
N ASP A 88 10.76 -1.14 -9.51
CA ASP A 88 10.23 -2.15 -10.38
C ASP A 88 11.35 -2.77 -11.20
N PHE A 89 12.12 -3.63 -10.57
CA PHE A 89 13.11 -4.44 -11.27
C PHE A 89 12.45 -5.64 -11.92
N ASN A 90 11.18 -5.90 -11.58
CA ASN A 90 10.37 -6.95 -12.16
C ASN A 90 8.96 -6.41 -12.37
N MET A 91 8.72 -5.84 -13.53
CA MET A 91 7.50 -5.07 -13.85
C MET A 91 6.19 -5.82 -13.66
N ARG A 92 6.22 -7.14 -13.53
CA ARG A 92 5.01 -7.93 -13.39
C ARG A 92 4.35 -7.82 -12.03
N ASP A 93 5.14 -7.65 -10.99
CA ASP A 93 4.70 -7.91 -9.62
C ASP A 93 4.72 -6.67 -8.73
N SER A 94 4.85 -5.49 -9.32
CA SER A 94 4.86 -4.26 -8.55
C SER A 94 3.46 -3.95 -8.02
N LEU A 95 3.39 -3.66 -6.72
CA LEU A 95 2.14 -3.27 -6.06
C LEU A 95 1.93 -1.76 -6.08
N VAL A 96 2.99 -1.00 -6.31
CA VAL A 96 2.95 0.45 -6.36
C VAL A 96 3.50 0.92 -7.71
N ASP A 97 2.75 1.79 -8.35
CA ASP A 97 3.14 2.48 -9.56
C ASP A 97 3.72 3.83 -9.16
N GLY A 98 5.00 4.04 -9.43
CA GLY A 98 5.70 5.26 -9.04
C GLY A 98 6.04 6.14 -10.22
N GLN A 99 6.06 7.45 -9.99
CA GLN A 99 6.48 8.45 -10.94
C GLN A 99 7.54 9.34 -10.32
N GLY A 100 8.66 9.47 -11.00
CA GLY A 100 9.81 10.22 -10.51
C GLY A 100 11.02 9.31 -10.29
N ASN A 101 12.00 9.81 -9.55
CA ASN A 101 13.24 9.08 -9.32
C ASN A 101 13.15 8.23 -8.05
N PHE A 102 12.97 6.93 -8.22
CA PHE A 102 12.93 5.95 -7.12
C PHE A 102 14.26 5.22 -6.93
N GLY A 103 15.32 5.75 -7.49
CA GLY A 103 16.63 5.12 -7.39
C GLY A 103 16.86 4.10 -8.49
N SER A 104 17.98 3.39 -8.39
CA SER A 104 18.35 2.39 -9.39
C SER A 104 18.81 1.10 -8.73
N ILE A 105 18.88 0.04 -9.55
CA ILE A 105 19.39 -1.25 -9.13
C ILE A 105 20.90 -1.16 -8.75
N ASP A 106 21.59 -0.17 -9.30
CA ASP A 106 23.02 0.05 -9.02
C ASP A 106 23.29 0.83 -7.74
N GLY A 107 22.26 1.10 -6.96
CA GLY A 107 22.40 1.70 -5.66
C GLY A 107 22.17 3.20 -5.58
N ASP A 108 21.71 3.83 -6.67
CA ASP A 108 21.34 5.24 -6.60
C ASP A 108 20.15 5.44 -5.67
N ALA A 109 20.23 6.44 -4.81
CA ALA A 109 19.17 6.74 -3.87
C ALA A 109 17.95 7.33 -4.56
N ALA A 110 16.79 7.08 -4.00
CA ALA A 110 15.56 7.70 -4.45
C ALA A 110 15.57 9.20 -4.11
N ALA A 111 14.83 10.00 -4.89
CA ALA A 111 14.58 11.39 -4.55
C ALA A 111 13.76 11.45 -3.25
N ALA A 112 13.79 12.61 -2.58
CA ALA A 112 13.00 12.81 -1.37
C ALA A 112 11.51 12.64 -1.65
N MET A 113 10.76 12.25 -0.60
CA MET A 113 9.33 11.93 -0.73
C MET A 113 8.46 13.09 -1.24
N ARG A 114 8.93 14.31 -1.10
CA ARG A 114 8.20 15.50 -1.62
C ARG A 114 8.28 15.62 -3.14
N TYR A 115 9.20 14.88 -3.77
CA TYR A 115 9.41 14.96 -5.22
C TYR A 115 8.86 13.75 -5.98
N THR A 116 8.67 12.63 -5.31
CA THR A 116 8.13 11.44 -5.97
C THR A 116 6.63 11.34 -5.78
N GLU A 117 5.99 10.63 -6.69
CA GLU A 117 4.55 10.43 -6.67
C GLU A 117 4.23 8.96 -6.83
N VAL A 118 3.13 8.53 -6.26
CA VAL A 118 2.75 7.11 -6.26
C VAL A 118 1.24 6.94 -6.45
N ARG A 119 0.87 5.76 -6.88
CA ARG A 119 -0.50 5.25 -6.84
C ARG A 119 -0.44 3.73 -6.82
N MET A 120 -1.53 3.08 -6.45
CA MET A 120 -1.57 1.62 -6.53
C MET A 120 -1.46 1.17 -7.98
N SER A 121 -0.77 0.06 -8.19
CA SER A 121 -0.75 -0.58 -9.49
C SER A 121 -2.13 -1.19 -9.78
N ARG A 122 -2.36 -1.54 -11.05
CA ARG A 122 -3.58 -2.25 -11.45
C ARG A 122 -3.72 -3.56 -10.68
N LEU A 123 -2.60 -4.27 -10.49
CA LEU A 123 -2.57 -5.54 -9.77
C LEU A 123 -3.05 -5.38 -8.34
N ALA A 124 -2.50 -4.41 -7.61
CA ALA A 124 -2.92 -4.12 -6.23
C ALA A 124 -4.39 -3.74 -6.17
N GLY A 125 -4.83 -2.94 -7.12
CA GLY A 125 -6.24 -2.52 -7.20
C GLY A 125 -7.20 -3.69 -7.38
N SER A 126 -6.82 -4.67 -8.22
CA SER A 126 -7.69 -5.83 -8.44
C SER A 126 -7.80 -6.71 -7.20
N PHE A 127 -6.72 -6.87 -6.43
CA PHE A 127 -6.77 -7.61 -5.17
C PHE A 127 -7.69 -6.93 -4.16
N LEU A 128 -7.58 -5.62 -4.04
CA LEU A 128 -8.44 -4.86 -3.14
C LEU A 128 -9.91 -4.93 -3.53
N ALA A 129 -10.21 -4.88 -4.81
CA ALA A 129 -11.57 -5.02 -5.30
C ALA A 129 -12.18 -6.38 -4.92
N ASP A 130 -11.39 -7.45 -5.04
CA ASP A 130 -11.83 -8.78 -4.64
C ASP A 130 -12.09 -8.89 -3.15
N ILE A 131 -11.22 -8.28 -2.34
CA ILE A 131 -11.37 -8.26 -0.88
C ILE A 131 -12.64 -7.51 -0.49
N GLU A 132 -12.91 -6.38 -1.12
CA GLU A 132 -14.12 -5.58 -0.85
C GLU A 132 -15.39 -6.36 -1.17
N LYS A 133 -15.38 -7.14 -2.24
CA LYS A 133 -16.51 -8.00 -2.58
C LYS A 133 -16.76 -9.05 -1.50
N GLU A 134 -15.70 -9.66 -0.97
CA GLU A 134 -15.82 -10.63 0.11
C GLU A 134 -16.37 -9.99 1.38
N ILE A 135 -15.90 -8.80 1.72
CA ILE A 135 -16.40 -8.06 2.89
C ILE A 135 -17.88 -7.76 2.70
N GLY A 136 -18.29 -7.32 1.53
CA GLY A 136 -19.69 -7.04 1.23
C GLY A 136 -20.57 -8.27 1.35
N ARG A 137 -20.13 -9.42 0.91
CA ARG A 137 -20.86 -10.69 1.03
C ARG A 137 -21.02 -11.10 2.49
N ALA A 138 -20.01 -10.85 3.31
CA ALA A 138 -20.06 -11.22 4.72
C ALA A 138 -21.07 -10.38 5.51
N HIS A 139 -21.45 -9.22 5.00
CA HIS A 139 -22.36 -8.30 5.67
C HIS A 139 -23.79 -8.35 5.12
N VAL A 140 -24.08 -9.24 4.20
CA VAL A 140 -25.43 -9.39 3.63
C VAL A 140 -26.29 -10.35 4.47
#